data_67f8b3599e4c8c31c6a53633d58bbc5d
#
_entry.id   67f8b3599e4c8c31c6a53633d58bbc5d
#
_cell.length_a   1.000
_cell.length_b   1.000
_cell.length_c   1.000
_cell.angle_alpha   90.00
_cell.angle_beta   90.00
_cell.angle_gamma   90.00
#
_symmetry.space_group_name_H-M   'P 1'
#
loop_
_entity.id
_entity.type
_entity.pdbx_description
1 polymer ?
#
loop_
_entity_poly.entity_id
_entity_poly.type
_entity_poly.pdbx_seq_one_letter_code
_entity_poly.pdbx_strand_id
1 'polypeptide(L)'
;MSTVTSAPAEVESPPLAVRLDGILKRFPGVVANRDVNLSVRHATIHAIVGENGAGKSTLMKILYGMQKPDEGTIEIDGAPVAFRSPNDAIEAGIGMVHQHFMLADNLTVLENIILGYEPRKPFPLRFQIDLNAARTRIRELGE
;
A
#
# COMPACT_ATOMS: atom_id res chain seq x y z
N MET A 1 -41.68 -4.31 39.53
CA MET A 1 -41.45 -4.30 38.07
C MET A 1 -40.20 -3.46 37.85
N SER A 2 -39.06 -4.15 37.64
CA SER A 2 -37.78 -3.45 37.41
C SER A 2 -37.50 -3.46 35.92
N THR A 3 -37.51 -2.25 35.33
CA THR A 3 -37.20 -2.05 33.92
C THR A 3 -35.70 -2.06 33.75
N VAL A 4 -35.14 -3.13 33.12
CA VAL A 4 -33.75 -3.16 32.72
C VAL A 4 -33.62 -2.39 31.41
N THR A 5 -33.11 -1.17 31.46
CA THR A 5 -32.74 -0.40 30.28
C THR A 5 -31.36 -0.90 29.85
N SER A 6 -31.29 -1.70 28.81
CA SER A 6 -30.02 -2.04 28.17
C SER A 6 -29.51 -0.80 27.44
N ALA A 7 -28.30 -0.35 27.79
CA ALA A 7 -27.59 0.67 27.01
C ALA A 7 -27.36 0.14 25.57
N PRO A 8 -27.46 1.01 24.55
CA PRO A 8 -27.13 0.61 23.19
C PRO A 8 -25.68 0.13 23.15
N ALA A 9 -25.45 -1.00 22.53
CA ALA A 9 -24.11 -1.53 22.29
C ALA A 9 -23.31 -0.45 21.54
N GLU A 10 -22.20 0.00 22.10
CA GLU A 10 -21.21 0.82 21.40
C GLU A 10 -20.79 0.03 20.16
N VAL A 11 -21.10 0.55 19.00
CA VAL A 11 -20.59 0.00 17.74
C VAL A 11 -19.10 0.31 17.74
N GLU A 12 -18.31 -0.68 18.13
CA GLU A 12 -16.84 -0.60 18.11
C GLU A 12 -16.41 -0.21 16.71
N SER A 13 -15.80 0.95 16.57
CA SER A 13 -15.33 1.42 15.27
C SER A 13 -14.20 0.49 14.80
N PRO A 14 -14.19 0.07 13.51
CA PRO A 14 -13.18 -0.84 13.01
C PRO A 14 -11.77 -0.33 13.28
N PRO A 15 -10.82 -1.24 13.57
CA PRO A 15 -9.43 -0.86 13.87
C PRO A 15 -8.79 -0.10 12.71
N LEU A 16 -7.75 0.67 13.00
CA LEU A 16 -7.00 1.40 11.98
C LEU A 16 -6.11 0.44 11.19
N ALA A 17 -6.27 0.45 9.86
CA ALA A 17 -5.37 -0.22 8.94
C ALA A 17 -4.10 0.59 8.70
N VAL A 18 -4.26 1.92 8.56
CA VAL A 18 -3.16 2.85 8.28
C VAL A 18 -3.30 4.09 9.14
N ARG A 19 -2.19 4.53 9.73
CA ARG A 19 -2.07 5.83 10.38
C ARG A 19 -0.80 6.53 9.92
N LEU A 20 -0.96 7.76 9.48
CA LEU A 20 0.13 8.69 9.22
C LEU A 20 0.02 9.81 10.24
N ASP A 21 1.13 10.18 10.89
CA ASP A 21 1.16 11.19 11.94
C ASP A 21 2.31 12.16 11.67
N GLY A 22 1.97 13.46 11.54
CA GLY A 22 2.93 14.54 11.36
C GLY A 22 3.79 14.44 10.09
N ILE A 23 3.29 13.85 9.01
CA ILE A 23 4.10 13.62 7.80
C ILE A 23 4.54 14.94 7.18
N LEU A 24 5.84 15.12 7.09
CA LEU A 24 6.49 16.22 6.41
C LEU A 24 7.30 15.70 5.22
N LYS A 25 7.17 16.38 4.06
CA LYS A 25 8.02 16.13 2.90
C LYS A 25 8.37 17.41 2.18
N ARG A 26 9.68 17.65 2.06
CA ARG A 26 10.25 18.80 1.35
C ARG A 26 10.99 18.35 0.09
N PHE A 27 10.90 19.15 -0.93
CA PHE A 27 11.75 19.08 -2.13
C PHE A 27 12.43 20.44 -2.32
N PRO A 28 13.48 20.54 -3.13
CA PRO A 28 14.09 21.84 -3.42
C PRO A 28 13.05 22.88 -3.87
N GLY A 29 12.91 23.94 -3.09
CA GLY A 29 11.97 25.04 -3.36
C GLY A 29 10.49 24.80 -3.02
N VAL A 30 10.09 23.60 -2.53
CA VAL A 30 8.68 23.34 -2.21
C VAL A 30 8.51 22.39 -1.02
N VAL A 31 7.51 22.67 -0.19
CA VAL A 31 7.01 21.75 0.85
C VAL A 31 5.78 21.03 0.28
N ALA A 32 5.95 19.76 -0.08
CA ALA A 32 4.87 18.97 -0.69
C ALA A 32 3.84 18.48 0.33
N ASN A 33 4.29 18.08 1.51
CA ASN A 33 3.43 17.70 2.64
C ASN A 33 3.94 18.41 3.89
N ARG A 34 3.03 18.95 4.71
CA ARG A 34 3.37 19.63 5.96
C ARG A 34 2.39 19.19 7.04
N ASP A 35 2.91 18.51 8.06
CA ASP A 35 2.15 18.05 9.22
C ASP A 35 0.86 17.29 8.82
N VAL A 36 1.00 16.36 7.85
CA VAL A 36 -0.16 15.63 7.33
C VAL A 36 -0.47 14.46 8.25
N ASN A 37 -1.71 14.45 8.72
CA ASN A 37 -2.27 13.40 9.56
C ASN A 37 -3.38 12.69 8.79
N LEU A 38 -3.34 11.35 8.74
CA LEU A 38 -4.32 10.52 8.05
C LEU A 38 -4.56 9.24 8.85
N SER A 39 -5.81 8.87 9.01
CA SER A 39 -6.21 7.60 9.63
C SER A 39 -7.21 6.89 8.74
N VAL A 40 -6.89 5.68 8.33
CA VAL A 40 -7.75 4.83 7.49
C VAL A 40 -8.11 3.58 8.28
N ARG A 41 -9.39 3.26 8.35
CA ARG A 41 -9.90 2.07 9.05
C ARG A 41 -9.95 0.86 8.11
N HIS A 42 -9.87 -0.33 8.68
CA HIS A 42 -10.11 -1.56 7.93
C HIS A 42 -11.49 -1.57 7.27
N ALA A 43 -11.59 -2.24 6.13
CA ALA A 43 -12.82 -2.42 5.37
C ALA A 43 -13.55 -1.10 5.00
N THR A 44 -12.81 -0.01 4.85
CA THR A 44 -13.36 1.29 4.42
C THR A 44 -12.74 1.77 3.11
N ILE A 45 -13.48 2.60 2.38
CA ILE A 45 -12.97 3.38 1.25
C ILE A 45 -12.70 4.78 1.74
N HIS A 46 -11.44 5.25 1.62
CA HIS A 46 -11.02 6.58 2.02
C HIS A 46 -10.57 7.37 0.79
N ALA A 47 -11.28 8.45 0.46
CA ALA A 47 -10.95 9.30 -0.67
C ALA A 47 -10.13 10.51 -0.22
N ILE A 48 -8.99 10.76 -0.91
CA ILE A 48 -8.17 11.94 -0.71
C ILE A 48 -8.43 12.90 -1.87
N VAL A 49 -9.06 14.02 -1.58
CA VAL A 49 -9.40 15.07 -2.56
C VAL A 49 -8.58 16.32 -2.33
N GLY A 50 -8.34 17.09 -3.40
CA GLY A 50 -7.59 18.34 -3.35
C GLY A 50 -7.12 18.75 -4.75
N GLU A 51 -6.64 19.97 -4.88
CA GLU A 51 -6.15 20.53 -6.14
C GLU A 51 -4.90 19.81 -6.68
N ASN A 52 -4.58 20.04 -7.96
CA ASN A 52 -3.33 19.56 -8.53
C ASN A 52 -2.15 20.25 -7.81
N GLY A 53 -1.14 19.45 -7.45
CA GLY A 53 -0.01 19.95 -6.67
C GLY A 53 -0.21 19.95 -5.15
N ALA A 54 -1.38 19.60 -4.60
CA ALA A 54 -1.66 19.57 -3.16
C ALA A 54 -0.92 18.46 -2.38
N GLY A 55 0.05 17.78 -2.96
CA GLY A 55 0.86 16.76 -2.28
C GLY A 55 0.24 15.36 -2.18
N LYS A 56 -0.97 15.11 -2.74
CA LYS A 56 -1.66 13.81 -2.68
C LYS A 56 -0.79 12.65 -3.17
N SER A 57 -0.24 12.78 -4.38
CA SER A 57 0.63 11.75 -4.98
C SER A 57 1.92 11.56 -4.20
N THR A 58 2.46 12.61 -3.58
CA THR A 58 3.63 12.52 -2.70
C THR A 58 3.30 11.69 -1.45
N LEU A 59 2.16 11.94 -0.83
CA LEU A 59 1.71 11.19 0.35
C LEU A 59 1.53 9.71 0.01
N MET A 60 0.91 9.38 -1.14
CA MET A 60 0.77 8.00 -1.59
C MET A 60 2.11 7.33 -1.89
N LYS A 61 3.06 8.05 -2.50
CA LYS A 61 4.42 7.53 -2.72
C LYS A 61 5.18 7.28 -1.42
N ILE A 62 4.92 8.08 -0.38
CA ILE A 62 5.48 7.85 0.96
C ILE A 62 4.89 6.58 1.55
N LEU A 63 3.57 6.43 1.53
CA LEU A 63 2.88 5.25 2.05
C LEU A 63 3.29 3.97 1.32
N TYR A 64 3.57 4.05 0.02
CA TYR A 64 4.02 2.90 -0.77
C TYR A 64 5.54 2.67 -0.73
N GLY A 65 6.30 3.41 0.09
CA GLY A 65 7.75 3.22 0.24
C GLY A 65 8.61 3.71 -0.94
N MET A 66 8.02 4.45 -1.91
CA MET A 66 8.78 5.06 -3.01
C MET A 66 9.53 6.33 -2.59
N GLN A 67 9.09 6.95 -1.50
CA GLN A 67 9.72 8.14 -0.93
C GLN A 67 9.71 8.04 0.59
N LYS A 68 10.82 8.48 1.21
CA LYS A 68 10.90 8.56 2.66
C LYS A 68 10.36 9.91 3.12
N PRO A 69 9.50 9.99 4.15
CA PRO A 69 9.15 11.25 4.78
C PRO A 69 10.39 11.87 5.44
N ASP A 70 10.43 13.19 5.54
CA ASP A 70 11.51 13.90 6.25
C ASP A 70 11.25 13.93 7.76
N GLU A 71 9.95 13.97 8.15
CA GLU A 71 9.47 13.88 9.54
C GLU A 71 8.13 13.13 9.57
N GLY A 72 7.72 12.70 10.75
CA GLY A 72 6.48 11.98 11.00
C GLY A 72 6.65 10.47 11.03
N THR A 73 5.56 9.77 11.35
CA THR A 73 5.52 8.31 11.50
C THR A 73 4.43 7.67 10.68
N ILE A 74 4.64 6.42 10.31
CA ILE A 74 3.68 5.56 9.61
C ILE A 74 3.42 4.35 10.50
N GLU A 75 2.15 4.01 10.69
CA GLU A 75 1.74 2.79 11.36
C GLU A 75 0.84 1.98 10.42
N ILE A 76 1.07 0.68 10.36
CA ILE A 76 0.21 -0.30 9.69
C ILE A 76 -0.27 -1.28 10.74
N ASP A 77 -1.58 -1.44 10.85
CA ASP A 77 -2.22 -2.30 11.86
C ASP A 77 -1.75 -2.01 13.30
N GLY A 78 -1.51 -0.71 13.60
CA GLY A 78 -1.02 -0.25 14.88
C GLY A 78 0.48 -0.50 15.13
N ALA A 79 1.20 -1.10 14.19
CA ALA A 79 2.64 -1.28 14.28
C ALA A 79 3.39 -0.18 13.52
N PRO A 80 4.38 0.50 14.14
CA PRO A 80 5.18 1.49 13.45
C PRO A 80 6.07 0.84 12.39
N VAL A 81 6.10 1.44 11.19
CA VAL A 81 6.86 0.95 10.06
C VAL A 81 7.74 2.05 9.47
N ALA A 82 8.86 1.64 8.84
CA ALA A 82 9.76 2.53 8.13
C ALA A 82 10.15 1.89 6.80
N PHE A 83 9.42 2.19 5.75
CA PHE A 83 9.67 1.64 4.42
C PHE A 83 10.94 2.23 3.80
N ARG A 84 11.77 1.34 3.24
CA ARG A 84 12.99 1.67 2.49
C ARG A 84 12.80 1.46 0.99
N SER A 85 11.78 0.69 0.64
CA SER A 85 11.45 0.29 -0.73
C SER A 85 9.97 -0.04 -0.86
N PRO A 86 9.42 -0.07 -2.09
CA PRO A 86 8.07 -0.58 -2.34
C PRO A 86 7.87 -2.03 -1.89
N ASN A 87 8.92 -2.87 -1.90
CA ASN A 87 8.82 -4.25 -1.43
C ASN A 87 8.46 -4.33 0.06
N ASP A 88 9.04 -3.45 0.88
CA ASP A 88 8.71 -3.40 2.31
C ASP A 88 7.22 -3.06 2.53
N ALA A 89 6.68 -2.16 1.70
CA ALA A 89 5.26 -1.80 1.74
C ALA A 89 4.36 -2.96 1.29
N ILE A 90 4.76 -3.68 0.23
CA ILE A 90 4.05 -4.88 -0.25
C ILE A 90 4.05 -5.98 0.83
N GLU A 91 5.17 -6.22 1.49
CA GLU A 91 5.27 -7.18 2.60
C GLU A 91 4.39 -6.78 3.80
N ALA A 92 4.18 -5.48 4.01
CA ALA A 92 3.25 -4.95 4.99
C ALA A 92 1.78 -4.95 4.52
N GLY A 93 1.47 -5.53 3.35
CA GLY A 93 0.12 -5.65 2.82
C GLY A 93 -0.38 -4.44 2.02
N ILE A 94 0.47 -3.49 1.66
CA ILE A 94 0.10 -2.30 0.89
C ILE A 94 0.31 -2.57 -0.59
N GLY A 95 -0.76 -2.55 -1.38
CA GLY A 95 -0.71 -2.54 -2.85
C GLY A 95 -0.93 -1.13 -3.41
N MET A 96 -0.38 -0.85 -4.59
CA MET A 96 -0.60 0.41 -5.29
C MET A 96 -0.92 0.17 -6.76
N VAL A 97 -1.99 0.82 -7.23
CA VAL A 97 -2.29 0.90 -8.66
C VAL A 97 -1.77 2.23 -9.18
N HIS A 98 -0.82 2.17 -10.12
CA HIS A 98 -0.23 3.36 -10.72
C HIS A 98 -1.16 3.96 -11.79
N GLN A 99 -1.13 5.28 -11.96
CA GLN A 99 -1.93 6.00 -12.93
C GLN A 99 -1.60 5.60 -14.38
N HIS A 100 -0.35 5.25 -14.65
CA HIS A 100 0.12 4.79 -15.95
C HIS A 100 0.57 3.33 -15.84
N PHE A 101 -0.07 2.45 -16.59
CA PHE A 101 0.38 1.08 -16.77
C PHE A 101 1.53 1.10 -17.78
N MET A 102 2.75 0.85 -17.30
CA MET A 102 3.92 0.67 -18.16
C MET A 102 4.03 -0.81 -18.51
N LEU A 103 3.35 -1.22 -19.57
CA LEU A 103 3.54 -2.54 -20.14
C LEU A 103 4.76 -2.53 -21.06
N ALA A 104 5.54 -3.60 -21.01
CA ALA A 104 6.63 -3.82 -21.93
C ALA A 104 6.07 -4.52 -23.19
N ASP A 105 6.03 -3.79 -24.30
CA ASP A 105 5.38 -4.25 -25.56
C ASP A 105 6.03 -5.51 -26.15
N ASN A 106 7.29 -5.78 -25.80
CA ASN A 106 8.06 -6.95 -26.23
C ASN A 106 7.89 -8.18 -25.35
N LEU A 107 7.12 -8.06 -24.25
CA LEU A 107 6.83 -9.16 -23.32
C LEU A 107 5.40 -9.66 -23.50
N THR A 108 5.18 -10.94 -23.23
CA THR A 108 3.84 -11.52 -23.17
C THR A 108 3.06 -10.99 -21.96
N VAL A 109 1.74 -11.16 -21.94
CA VAL A 109 0.89 -10.81 -20.79
C VAL A 109 1.39 -11.46 -19.51
N LEU A 110 1.74 -12.77 -19.58
CA LEU A 110 2.29 -13.50 -18.44
C LEU A 110 3.57 -12.86 -17.90
N GLU A 111 4.51 -12.54 -18.79
CA GLU A 111 5.78 -11.91 -18.42
C GLU A 111 5.60 -10.51 -17.84
N ASN A 112 4.67 -9.71 -18.38
CA ASN A 112 4.34 -8.41 -17.83
C ASN A 112 3.76 -8.51 -16.41
N ILE A 113 2.91 -9.51 -16.13
CA ILE A 113 2.30 -9.68 -14.82
C ILE A 113 3.34 -10.08 -13.76
N ILE A 114 4.31 -10.93 -14.13
CA ILE A 114 5.33 -11.43 -13.18
C ILE A 114 6.58 -10.55 -13.11
N LEU A 115 6.66 -9.50 -13.92
CA LEU A 115 7.83 -8.62 -13.99
C LEU A 115 8.11 -7.97 -12.62
N GLY A 116 9.29 -8.24 -12.08
CA GLY A 116 9.69 -7.78 -10.74
C GLY A 116 9.34 -8.75 -9.59
N TYR A 117 8.54 -9.77 -9.86
CA TYR A 117 8.21 -10.84 -8.90
C TYR A 117 8.19 -12.20 -9.60
N GLU A 118 9.29 -12.52 -10.28
CA GLU A 118 9.41 -13.77 -11.04
C GLU A 118 9.53 -14.97 -10.11
N PRO A 119 8.57 -15.91 -10.12
CA PRO A 119 8.71 -17.17 -9.38
C PRO A 119 9.88 -17.99 -9.95
N ARG A 120 10.72 -18.50 -9.07
CA ARG A 120 11.93 -19.24 -9.45
C ARG A 120 11.75 -20.72 -9.21
N LYS A 121 12.38 -21.55 -10.07
CA LYS A 121 12.41 -22.99 -9.86
C LYS A 121 13.20 -23.36 -8.60
N PRO A 122 12.89 -24.52 -7.96
CA PRO A 122 13.66 -25.01 -6.83
C PRO A 122 15.10 -25.33 -7.22
N PHE A 123 15.97 -25.44 -6.23
CA PHE A 123 17.37 -25.88 -6.44
C PHE A 123 17.41 -27.23 -7.18
N PRO A 124 18.32 -27.44 -8.15
CA PRO A 124 19.43 -26.54 -8.53
C PRO A 124 19.11 -25.48 -9.58
N LEU A 125 17.87 -25.44 -10.12
CA LEU A 125 17.46 -24.59 -11.24
C LEU A 125 16.96 -23.20 -10.80
N ARG A 126 17.32 -22.75 -9.62
CA ARG A 126 16.83 -21.49 -9.01
C ARG A 126 17.09 -20.20 -9.82
N PHE A 127 17.95 -20.28 -10.86
CA PHE A 127 18.19 -19.16 -11.77
C PHE A 127 17.18 -19.09 -12.91
N GLN A 128 16.32 -20.11 -13.08
CA GLN A 128 15.29 -20.14 -14.09
C GLN A 128 13.94 -19.70 -13.52
N ILE A 129 13.21 -18.93 -14.31
CA ILE A 129 11.84 -18.53 -13.99
C ILE A 129 10.92 -19.75 -14.14
N ASP A 130 10.02 -19.95 -13.19
CA ASP A 130 9.00 -20.98 -13.25
C ASP A 130 7.69 -20.40 -13.83
N LEU A 131 7.62 -20.39 -15.17
CA LEU A 131 6.44 -19.89 -15.88
C LEU A 131 5.17 -20.74 -15.61
N ASN A 132 5.33 -22.01 -15.24
CA ASN A 132 4.17 -22.86 -14.93
C ASN A 132 3.59 -22.51 -13.57
N ALA A 133 4.42 -22.32 -12.56
CA ALA A 133 3.99 -21.81 -11.25
C ALA A 133 3.34 -20.44 -11.38
N ALA A 134 3.89 -19.54 -12.21
CA ALA A 134 3.31 -18.24 -12.51
C ALA A 134 1.90 -18.36 -13.11
N ARG A 135 1.72 -19.21 -14.13
CA ARG A 135 0.41 -19.42 -14.78
C ARG A 135 -0.64 -19.95 -13.81
N THR A 136 -0.26 -20.91 -12.97
CA THR A 136 -1.15 -21.48 -11.96
C THR A 136 -1.62 -20.37 -10.99
N ARG A 137 -0.67 -19.60 -10.47
CA ARG A 137 -0.97 -18.53 -9.51
C ARG A 137 -1.85 -17.43 -10.10
N ILE A 138 -1.62 -17.05 -11.36
CA ILE A 138 -2.44 -16.03 -12.04
C ILE A 138 -3.88 -16.54 -12.26
N ARG A 139 -4.07 -17.83 -12.57
CA ARG A 139 -5.41 -18.40 -12.71
C ARG A 139 -6.16 -18.40 -11.38
N GLU A 140 -5.51 -18.82 -10.30
CA GLU A 140 -6.10 -18.80 -8.95
C GLU A 140 -6.55 -17.39 -8.51
N LEU A 141 -5.87 -16.35 -8.97
CA LEU A 141 -6.24 -14.96 -8.64
C LEU A 141 -7.33 -14.40 -9.54
N GLY A 142 -7.62 -15.03 -10.67
CA GLY A 142 -8.64 -14.60 -11.64
C GLY A 142 -10.00 -15.27 -11.47
N GLU A 143 -10.12 -16.24 -10.56
CA GLU A 143 -11.38 -16.93 -10.16
C GLU A 143 -12.01 -16.22 -8.94
#